data_d9522f838020f5a7571c11c02d7fcaca
#
_entry.id   d9522f838020f5a7571c11c02d7fcaca
#
_cell.length_a   1.000
_cell.length_b   1.000
_cell.length_c   1.000
_cell.angle_alpha   90.00
_cell.angle_beta   90.00
_cell.angle_gamma   90.00
#
_symmetry.space_group_name_H-M   'P 1'
#
loop_
_entity.id
_entity.type
_entity.pdbx_description
1 polymer ?
#
loop_
_entity_poly.entity_id
_entity_poly.type
_entity_poly.pdbx_seq_one_letter_code
_entity_poly.pdbx_strand_id
1 'polypeptide(L)'
;TEPNKSARFVFSTYQTMINYINAEPVEFSIGHFDLIIIDEAHRSVFGKYGAIFQYFDSLLIGLTATPRAEIDKNTFQLLELENEPNFEYTYDEAIADGYLCPYRLKKCNSKMINRGIRYDDLSPEQREQLEKVWEYEKAMKGIPEDEEYHRDIQGNEIFNYLINDDTIDNVLSELMTNGQKVHSGEDVGKTIIFAYNHRHAERIVERFRHLYPERGADYCQLIDNQVKNHSALIADFEVEDKMPQIAVSVDMLDTGIDVPEILNLVFFKIIKSKIKFEQMIGRGTRLCKDLFSPGEDKKEFYIFDWCGNFDFFSKQGDDIHPSDSKSLTDRLFFLRLDIARELQSAEHQEKEFDKQLHDELKTLLHQQVAAIGKERKE
;
A
#
# COMPACT_ATOMS: atom_id res chain seq x y z
N THR A 1 -11.38 -4.50 -30.94
CA THR A 1 -10.65 -5.53 -31.71
C THR A 1 -11.36 -6.86 -31.51
N GLU A 2 -11.67 -7.57 -32.60
CA GLU A 2 -12.25 -8.91 -32.50
C GLU A 2 -11.30 -9.85 -31.75
N PRO A 3 -11.83 -10.75 -30.88
CA PRO A 3 -11.01 -11.68 -30.13
C PRO A 3 -10.41 -12.72 -31.08
N ASN A 4 -9.13 -13.06 -30.86
CA ASN A 4 -8.52 -14.18 -31.57
C ASN A 4 -8.91 -15.51 -30.89
N LYS A 5 -9.97 -16.15 -31.41
CA LYS A 5 -10.52 -17.40 -30.86
C LYS A 5 -9.60 -18.62 -30.97
N SER A 6 -8.54 -18.54 -31.77
CA SER A 6 -7.53 -19.63 -31.89
C SER A 6 -6.30 -19.41 -31.02
N ALA A 7 -6.24 -18.31 -30.29
CA ALA A 7 -5.14 -18.04 -29.38
C ALA A 7 -5.15 -18.99 -28.18
N ARG A 8 -3.99 -19.55 -27.82
CA ARG A 8 -3.86 -20.42 -26.64
C ARG A 8 -4.00 -19.65 -25.31
N PHE A 9 -3.66 -18.35 -25.33
CA PHE A 9 -3.78 -17.44 -24.19
C PHE A 9 -4.62 -16.25 -24.60
N VAL A 10 -5.65 -15.96 -23.83
CA VAL A 10 -6.54 -14.81 -24.03
C VAL A 10 -6.50 -13.94 -22.80
N PHE A 11 -6.10 -12.68 -22.96
CA PHE A 11 -6.15 -11.67 -21.90
C PHE A 11 -7.37 -10.79 -22.12
N SER A 12 -8.15 -10.60 -21.09
CA SER A 12 -9.37 -9.80 -21.15
C SER A 12 -9.63 -9.09 -19.85
N THR A 13 -10.27 -7.90 -19.94
CA THR A 13 -10.89 -7.31 -18.76
C THR A 13 -12.22 -7.99 -18.49
N TYR A 14 -12.70 -7.96 -17.25
CA TYR A 14 -14.03 -8.50 -16.89
C TYR A 14 -15.15 -7.90 -17.73
N GLN A 15 -15.11 -6.58 -17.97
CA GLN A 15 -16.12 -5.89 -18.78
C GLN A 15 -16.13 -6.39 -20.24
N THR A 16 -14.97 -6.65 -20.78
CA THR A 16 -14.86 -7.17 -22.16
C THR A 16 -15.35 -8.61 -22.23
N MET A 17 -14.97 -9.47 -21.27
CA MET A 17 -15.38 -10.86 -21.26
C MET A 17 -16.90 -11.02 -21.07
N ILE A 18 -17.52 -10.24 -20.18
CA ILE A 18 -18.99 -10.28 -20.00
C ILE A 18 -19.72 -9.92 -21.29
N ASN A 19 -19.18 -8.98 -22.07
CA ASN A 19 -19.77 -8.63 -23.37
C ASN A 19 -19.64 -9.78 -24.39
N TYR A 20 -18.53 -10.53 -24.37
CA TYR A 20 -18.32 -11.66 -25.27
C TYR A 20 -19.24 -12.86 -24.98
N ILE A 21 -19.50 -13.16 -23.71
CA ILE A 21 -20.40 -14.26 -23.33
C ILE A 21 -21.88 -13.90 -23.52
N ASN A 22 -22.21 -12.60 -23.55
CA ASN A 22 -23.58 -12.10 -23.80
C ASN A 22 -23.81 -11.71 -25.25
N ALA A 23 -22.83 -11.87 -26.15
CA ALA A 23 -22.98 -11.54 -27.57
C ALA A 23 -23.84 -12.57 -28.31
N GLU A 24 -24.47 -12.14 -29.41
CA GLU A 24 -25.18 -13.03 -30.33
C GLU A 24 -24.57 -12.90 -31.74
N PRO A 25 -23.87 -13.92 -32.27
CA PRO A 25 -23.53 -15.21 -31.62
C PRO A 25 -22.53 -15.05 -30.50
N VAL A 26 -22.55 -15.98 -29.50
CA VAL A 26 -21.60 -16.03 -28.40
C VAL A 26 -20.16 -16.19 -28.93
N GLU A 27 -19.24 -15.39 -28.42
CA GLU A 27 -17.86 -15.36 -28.91
C GLU A 27 -17.02 -16.55 -28.40
N PHE A 28 -17.23 -16.98 -27.13
CA PHE A 28 -16.55 -18.11 -26.52
C PHE A 28 -17.58 -19.11 -25.97
N SER A 29 -17.47 -20.38 -26.32
CA SER A 29 -18.33 -21.45 -25.82
C SER A 29 -17.99 -21.76 -24.35
N ILE A 30 -18.90 -22.46 -23.64
CA ILE A 30 -18.77 -22.84 -22.24
C ILE A 30 -17.46 -23.61 -21.96
N GLY A 31 -17.06 -24.53 -22.81
CA GLY A 31 -15.83 -25.31 -22.69
C GLY A 31 -14.67 -24.75 -23.50
N HIS A 32 -14.61 -23.44 -23.76
CA HIS A 32 -13.52 -22.84 -24.56
C HIS A 32 -12.19 -22.76 -23.83
N PHE A 33 -12.21 -22.52 -22.51
CA PHE A 33 -11.02 -22.39 -21.68
C PHE A 33 -10.90 -23.59 -20.71
N ASP A 34 -9.72 -24.20 -20.67
CA ASP A 34 -9.39 -25.24 -19.70
C ASP A 34 -9.06 -24.63 -18.33
N LEU A 35 -8.52 -23.42 -18.31
CA LEU A 35 -8.08 -22.72 -17.13
C LEU A 35 -8.35 -21.22 -17.24
N ILE A 36 -8.90 -20.65 -16.18
CA ILE A 36 -9.06 -19.20 -16.01
C ILE A 36 -8.23 -18.76 -14.81
N ILE A 37 -7.33 -17.80 -15.03
CA ILE A 37 -6.53 -17.16 -13.99
C ILE A 37 -7.14 -15.77 -13.72
N ILE A 38 -7.54 -15.54 -12.48
CA ILE A 38 -8.16 -14.30 -12.01
C ILE A 38 -7.11 -13.51 -11.26
N ASP A 39 -6.67 -12.40 -11.84
CA ASP A 39 -5.76 -11.47 -11.16
C ASP A 39 -6.56 -10.52 -10.26
N GLU A 40 -5.96 -10.09 -9.14
CA GLU A 40 -6.59 -9.24 -8.12
C GLU A 40 -7.93 -9.81 -7.62
N ALA A 41 -7.96 -11.11 -7.32
CA ALA A 41 -9.15 -11.86 -6.95
C ALA A 41 -9.88 -11.35 -5.69
N HIS A 42 -9.24 -10.45 -4.89
CA HIS A 42 -9.84 -9.81 -3.72
C HIS A 42 -10.87 -8.72 -4.09
N ARG A 43 -10.81 -8.16 -5.27
CA ARG A 43 -11.77 -7.13 -5.69
C ARG A 43 -13.13 -7.78 -5.85
N SER A 44 -14.18 -7.15 -5.32
CA SER A 44 -15.59 -7.62 -5.35
C SER A 44 -16.15 -7.71 -6.79
N VAL A 45 -15.44 -8.52 -7.60
CA VAL A 45 -15.73 -8.80 -8.99
C VAL A 45 -17.01 -9.65 -9.11
N PHE A 46 -17.36 -10.32 -8.01
CA PHE A 46 -18.33 -11.42 -7.98
C PHE A 46 -19.79 -10.99 -8.11
N GLY A 47 -20.13 -9.76 -7.71
CA GLY A 47 -21.50 -9.25 -7.86
C GLY A 47 -21.91 -9.11 -9.34
N LYS A 48 -21.20 -8.28 -10.08
CA LYS A 48 -21.51 -7.99 -11.49
C LYS A 48 -20.92 -9.00 -12.47
N TYR A 49 -19.74 -9.51 -12.19
CA TYR A 49 -18.95 -10.35 -13.09
C TYR A 49 -18.89 -11.83 -12.70
N GLY A 50 -19.53 -12.22 -11.61
CA GLY A 50 -19.64 -13.62 -11.19
C GLY A 50 -20.19 -14.55 -12.26
N ALA A 51 -21.07 -14.03 -13.12
CA ALA A 51 -21.61 -14.76 -14.27
C ALA A 51 -20.53 -15.29 -15.23
N ILE A 52 -19.35 -14.64 -15.35
CA ILE A 52 -18.25 -15.12 -16.20
C ILE A 52 -17.74 -16.46 -15.68
N PHE A 53 -17.55 -16.57 -14.37
CA PHE A 53 -16.97 -17.76 -13.73
C PHE A 53 -17.97 -18.92 -13.61
N GLN A 54 -19.27 -18.60 -13.63
CA GLN A 54 -20.36 -19.59 -13.70
C GLN A 54 -20.62 -20.05 -15.13
N TYR A 55 -20.25 -19.25 -16.14
CA TYR A 55 -20.48 -19.56 -17.52
C TYR A 55 -19.49 -20.60 -18.07
N PHE A 56 -18.19 -20.46 -17.74
CA PHE A 56 -17.16 -21.36 -18.26
C PHE A 56 -17.01 -22.61 -17.38
N ASP A 57 -16.96 -23.77 -18.02
CA ASP A 57 -16.59 -25.05 -17.40
C ASP A 57 -15.07 -25.19 -17.44
N SER A 58 -14.38 -24.60 -16.45
CA SER A 58 -12.93 -24.48 -16.41
C SER A 58 -12.39 -24.50 -14.97
N LEU A 59 -11.13 -24.86 -14.84
CA LEU A 59 -10.42 -24.69 -13.57
C LEU A 59 -10.23 -23.19 -13.28
N LEU A 60 -10.38 -22.79 -12.01
CA LEU A 60 -10.21 -21.40 -11.58
C LEU A 60 -8.98 -21.28 -10.66
N ILE A 61 -8.11 -20.29 -10.94
CA ILE A 61 -7.02 -19.87 -10.05
C ILE A 61 -7.21 -18.40 -9.74
N GLY A 62 -7.28 -18.04 -8.46
CA GLY A 62 -7.29 -16.66 -8.00
C GLY A 62 -5.90 -16.25 -7.52
N LEU A 63 -5.39 -15.13 -8.04
CA LEU A 63 -4.17 -14.48 -7.58
C LEU A 63 -4.56 -13.20 -6.83
N THR A 64 -3.94 -12.97 -5.69
CA THR A 64 -4.14 -11.73 -4.93
C THR A 64 -2.93 -11.41 -4.09
N ALA A 65 -2.57 -10.12 -4.03
CA ALA A 65 -1.58 -9.61 -3.07
C ALA A 65 -2.21 -9.24 -1.71
N THR A 66 -3.51 -9.51 -1.52
CA THR A 66 -4.22 -9.15 -0.30
C THR A 66 -3.98 -10.18 0.79
N PRO A 67 -3.68 -9.76 2.04
CA PRO A 67 -3.60 -10.67 3.17
C PRO A 67 -4.89 -11.48 3.35
N ARG A 68 -4.73 -12.73 3.80
CA ARG A 68 -5.84 -13.67 4.05
C ARG A 68 -7.00 -13.05 4.83
N ALA A 69 -6.71 -12.24 5.84
CA ALA A 69 -7.73 -11.63 6.70
C ALA A 69 -8.67 -10.64 5.98
N GLU A 70 -8.27 -10.14 4.81
CA GLU A 70 -9.02 -9.14 4.03
C GLU A 70 -9.68 -9.73 2.77
N ILE A 71 -9.48 -11.02 2.48
CA ILE A 71 -10.12 -11.66 1.34
C ILE A 71 -11.61 -11.83 1.64
N ASP A 72 -12.45 -11.34 0.75
CA ASP A 72 -13.91 -11.46 0.87
C ASP A 72 -14.31 -12.96 0.90
N LYS A 73 -15.21 -13.32 1.81
CA LYS A 73 -15.79 -14.67 1.90
C LYS A 73 -16.38 -15.15 0.59
N ASN A 74 -16.91 -14.26 -0.23
CA ASN A 74 -17.42 -14.57 -1.56
C ASN A 74 -16.32 -15.06 -2.52
N THR A 75 -15.08 -14.57 -2.35
CA THR A 75 -13.92 -15.02 -3.14
C THR A 75 -13.57 -16.46 -2.82
N PHE A 76 -13.51 -16.81 -1.54
CA PHE A 76 -13.26 -18.18 -1.12
C PHE A 76 -14.37 -19.12 -1.60
N GLN A 77 -15.62 -18.69 -1.49
CA GLN A 77 -16.77 -19.49 -1.93
C GLN A 77 -16.75 -19.72 -3.45
N LEU A 78 -16.39 -18.71 -4.25
CA LEU A 78 -16.30 -18.87 -5.71
C LEU A 78 -15.17 -19.83 -6.11
N LEU A 79 -14.03 -19.77 -5.43
CA LEU A 79 -12.88 -20.62 -5.69
C LEU A 79 -13.01 -22.00 -4.99
N GLU A 80 -14.18 -22.27 -4.36
CA GLU A 80 -14.47 -23.50 -3.62
C GLU A 80 -13.45 -23.79 -2.50
N LEU A 81 -12.96 -22.73 -1.84
CA LEU A 81 -11.97 -22.81 -0.77
C LEU A 81 -12.64 -22.72 0.62
N GLU A 82 -12.11 -23.44 1.59
CA GLU A 82 -12.58 -23.45 3.00
C GLU A 82 -12.07 -22.26 3.83
N ASN A 83 -12.19 -21.02 3.30
CA ASN A 83 -11.73 -19.78 3.93
C ASN A 83 -10.21 -19.68 4.13
N GLU A 84 -9.45 -20.43 3.39
CA GLU A 84 -7.98 -20.40 3.39
C GLU A 84 -7.44 -20.44 1.96
N PRO A 85 -6.37 -19.68 1.63
CA PRO A 85 -5.69 -19.81 0.36
C PRO A 85 -5.01 -21.20 0.29
N ASN A 86 -4.92 -21.78 -0.92
CA ASN A 86 -4.18 -23.03 -1.12
C ASN A 86 -2.67 -22.82 -0.96
N PHE A 87 -2.19 -21.62 -1.26
CA PHE A 87 -0.79 -21.24 -1.17
C PHE A 87 -0.69 -19.78 -0.77
N GLU A 88 0.22 -19.50 0.14
CA GLU A 88 0.60 -18.14 0.57
C GLU A 88 2.12 -18.03 0.51
N TYR A 89 2.62 -16.93 -0.06
CA TYR A 89 4.03 -16.59 -0.11
C TYR A 89 4.18 -15.17 0.38
N THR A 90 4.67 -15.05 1.59
CA THR A 90 4.70 -13.77 2.31
C THR A 90 5.83 -12.87 1.79
N TYR A 91 5.70 -11.57 2.07
CA TYR A 91 6.73 -10.59 1.75
C TYR A 91 8.08 -10.93 2.40
N ASP A 92 8.06 -11.38 3.66
CA ASP A 92 9.28 -11.74 4.38
C ASP A 92 9.95 -13.00 3.84
N GLU A 93 9.18 -14.01 3.45
CA GLU A 93 9.69 -15.18 2.75
C GLU A 93 10.35 -14.76 1.43
N ALA A 94 9.71 -13.89 0.67
CA ALA A 94 10.24 -13.40 -0.60
C ALA A 94 11.54 -12.58 -0.43
N ILE A 95 11.69 -11.83 0.68
CA ILE A 95 12.95 -11.17 1.03
C ILE A 95 14.00 -12.21 1.43
N ALA A 96 13.66 -13.18 2.28
CA ALA A 96 14.57 -14.21 2.75
C ALA A 96 15.12 -15.06 1.58
N ASP A 97 14.27 -15.35 0.60
CA ASP A 97 14.61 -16.07 -0.62
C ASP A 97 15.32 -15.20 -1.67
N GLY A 98 15.45 -13.90 -1.43
CA GLY A 98 16.15 -12.97 -2.32
C GLY A 98 15.38 -12.58 -3.59
N TYR A 99 14.06 -12.64 -3.58
CA TYR A 99 13.20 -12.21 -4.70
C TYR A 99 12.71 -10.78 -4.56
N LEU A 100 12.65 -10.25 -3.35
CA LEU A 100 12.24 -8.86 -3.06
C LEU A 100 13.26 -8.17 -2.18
N CYS A 101 13.33 -6.83 -2.25
CA CYS A 101 14.17 -6.05 -1.35
C CYS A 101 13.36 -5.43 -0.20
N PRO A 102 13.95 -5.34 1.01
CA PRO A 102 13.32 -4.73 2.16
C PRO A 102 13.22 -3.21 2.04
N TYR A 103 12.33 -2.61 2.83
CA TYR A 103 12.28 -1.16 2.95
C TYR A 103 12.85 -0.67 4.29
N ARG A 104 13.29 0.59 4.29
CA ARG A 104 13.61 1.33 5.50
C ARG A 104 12.58 2.44 5.70
N LEU A 105 11.81 2.33 6.78
CA LEU A 105 10.79 3.31 7.13
C LEU A 105 11.42 4.55 7.77
N LYS A 106 11.12 5.72 7.23
CA LYS A 106 11.37 7.03 7.81
C LYS A 106 10.02 7.65 8.23
N LYS A 107 9.74 7.63 9.52
CA LYS A 107 8.54 8.28 10.08
C LYS A 107 8.79 9.78 10.13
N CYS A 108 8.15 10.50 9.21
CA CYS A 108 8.26 11.95 9.09
C CYS A 108 7.06 12.59 9.79
N ASN A 109 7.25 13.01 11.03
CA ASN A 109 6.16 13.60 11.81
C ASN A 109 6.04 15.10 11.54
N SER A 110 5.01 15.52 10.83
CA SER A 110 4.50 16.88 10.97
C SER A 110 3.72 16.96 12.30
N LYS A 111 4.10 17.88 13.19
CA LYS A 111 3.37 18.10 14.45
C LYS A 111 1.89 18.41 14.20
N MET A 112 1.58 18.99 13.04
CA MET A 112 0.25 19.36 12.60
C MET A 112 -0.65 18.14 12.31
N ILE A 113 -0.09 17.09 11.68
CA ILE A 113 -0.85 15.89 11.30
C ILE A 113 -1.24 15.05 12.51
N ASN A 114 -0.36 14.98 13.53
CA ASN A 114 -0.55 14.09 14.67
C ASN A 114 -1.40 14.68 15.81
N ARG A 115 -1.49 16.01 15.92
CA ARG A 115 -2.17 16.69 17.02
C ARG A 115 -3.49 17.35 16.62
N GLY A 116 -3.83 17.37 15.33
CA GLY A 116 -4.84 18.28 14.80
C GLY A 116 -4.30 19.72 14.77
N ILE A 117 -5.04 20.63 14.20
CA ILE A 117 -4.75 22.06 14.22
C ILE A 117 -5.84 22.75 15.00
N ARG A 118 -5.43 23.56 15.95
CA ARG A 118 -6.36 24.52 16.58
C ARG A 118 -6.46 25.73 15.66
N TYR A 119 -7.64 26.27 15.50
CA TYR A 119 -7.88 27.48 14.71
C TYR A 119 -6.91 28.63 15.06
N ASP A 120 -6.59 28.76 16.35
CA ASP A 120 -5.69 29.79 16.85
C ASP A 120 -4.22 29.62 16.42
N ASP A 121 -3.82 28.40 16.03
CA ASP A 121 -2.45 28.08 15.60
C ASP A 121 -2.22 28.35 14.10
N LEU A 122 -3.27 28.75 13.36
CA LEU A 122 -3.25 29.01 11.93
C LEU A 122 -2.77 30.42 11.59
N SER A 123 -2.07 30.58 10.45
CA SER A 123 -1.78 31.90 9.89
C SER A 123 -3.08 32.58 9.41
N PRO A 124 -3.07 33.93 9.26
CA PRO A 124 -4.24 34.66 8.75
C PRO A 124 -4.76 34.11 7.41
N GLU A 125 -3.86 33.77 6.48
CA GLU A 125 -4.20 33.23 5.16
C GLU A 125 -4.84 31.82 5.27
N GLN A 126 -4.34 31.02 6.19
CA GLN A 126 -4.87 29.67 6.45
C GLN A 126 -6.25 29.74 7.10
N ARG A 127 -6.49 30.70 8.01
CA ARG A 127 -7.81 30.93 8.62
C ARG A 127 -8.84 31.34 7.56
N GLU A 128 -8.48 32.27 6.68
CA GLU A 128 -9.38 32.71 5.59
C GLU A 128 -9.76 31.56 4.65
N GLN A 129 -8.81 30.68 4.32
CA GLN A 129 -9.11 29.49 3.51
C GLN A 129 -10.06 28.52 4.23
N LEU A 130 -9.82 28.29 5.51
CA LEU A 130 -10.64 27.41 6.33
C LEU A 130 -12.06 27.96 6.52
N GLU A 131 -12.20 29.27 6.76
CA GLU A 131 -13.49 29.94 6.88
C GLU A 131 -14.33 29.79 5.61
N LYS A 132 -13.73 29.95 4.44
CA LYS A 132 -14.42 29.71 3.15
C LYS A 132 -14.93 28.27 3.02
N VAL A 133 -14.19 27.32 3.55
CA VAL A 133 -14.62 25.90 3.54
C VAL A 133 -15.76 25.68 4.53
N TRP A 134 -15.67 26.24 5.73
CA TRP A 134 -16.74 26.15 6.72
C TRP A 134 -18.02 26.84 6.25
N GLU A 135 -17.93 27.96 5.57
CA GLU A 135 -19.09 28.62 4.93
C GLU A 135 -19.74 27.70 3.89
N TYR A 136 -18.94 27.02 3.05
CA TYR A 136 -19.46 26.04 2.10
C TYR A 136 -20.11 24.84 2.79
N GLU A 137 -19.49 24.30 3.85
CA GLU A 137 -20.04 23.20 4.65
C GLU A 137 -21.35 23.62 5.36
N LYS A 138 -21.41 24.84 5.90
CA LYS A 138 -22.64 25.43 6.51
C LYS A 138 -23.79 25.42 5.50
N ALA A 139 -23.53 25.94 4.31
CA ALA A 139 -24.53 25.98 3.23
C ALA A 139 -25.00 24.56 2.84
N MET A 140 -24.10 23.60 2.73
CA MET A 140 -24.44 22.21 2.40
C MET A 140 -25.21 21.49 3.50
N LYS A 141 -24.98 21.83 4.78
CA LYS A 141 -25.65 21.23 5.95
C LYS A 141 -26.92 21.98 6.34
N GLY A 142 -27.25 23.09 5.68
CA GLY A 142 -28.39 23.92 5.99
C GLY A 142 -28.31 24.62 7.36
N ILE A 143 -27.09 24.87 7.84
CA ILE A 143 -26.84 25.58 9.09
C ILE A 143 -27.08 27.10 8.83
N PRO A 144 -27.83 27.84 9.68
CA PRO A 144 -28.05 29.26 9.50
C PRO A 144 -26.78 30.08 9.42
N GLU A 145 -26.76 31.14 8.61
CA GLU A 145 -25.58 32.00 8.41
C GLU A 145 -25.09 32.69 9.69
N ASP A 146 -25.99 32.96 10.61
CA ASP A 146 -25.74 33.64 11.89
C ASP A 146 -25.24 32.68 12.99
N GLU A 147 -25.19 31.38 12.75
CA GLU A 147 -24.69 30.43 13.71
C GLU A 147 -23.17 30.25 13.53
N GLU A 148 -22.39 30.44 14.59
CA GLU A 148 -20.93 30.17 14.55
C GLU A 148 -20.65 28.69 14.37
N TYR A 149 -19.89 28.34 13.30
CA TYR A 149 -19.49 26.98 13.00
C TYR A 149 -17.97 26.88 13.03
N HIS A 150 -17.41 26.73 14.22
CA HIS A 150 -16.01 26.49 14.46
C HIS A 150 -15.84 25.12 15.08
N ARG A 151 -14.93 24.31 14.54
CA ARG A 151 -14.57 23.02 15.11
C ARG A 151 -13.06 22.77 15.01
N ASP A 152 -12.54 21.98 15.95
CA ASP A 152 -11.16 21.51 15.85
C ASP A 152 -11.00 20.65 14.61
N ILE A 153 -9.94 20.93 13.84
CA ILE A 153 -9.61 20.19 12.60
C ILE A 153 -8.85 18.94 13.01
N GLN A 154 -9.40 17.79 12.71
CA GLN A 154 -8.71 16.53 12.91
C GLN A 154 -7.53 16.40 11.93
N GLY A 155 -6.45 15.73 12.34
CA GLY A 155 -5.25 15.57 11.51
C GLY A 155 -5.52 15.06 10.09
N ASN A 156 -6.53 14.19 9.92
CA ASN A 156 -6.93 13.65 8.61
C ASN A 156 -7.70 14.66 7.72
N GLU A 157 -8.26 15.72 8.29
CA GLU A 157 -9.01 16.76 7.57
C GLU A 157 -8.07 17.87 7.07
N ILE A 158 -6.90 18.02 7.68
CA ILE A 158 -5.89 19.02 7.31
C ILE A 158 -5.52 18.89 5.84
N PHE A 159 -5.38 17.66 5.33
CA PHE A 159 -5.07 17.42 3.93
C PHE A 159 -6.16 17.86 2.96
N ASN A 160 -7.42 17.93 3.41
CA ASN A 160 -8.51 18.42 2.58
C ASN A 160 -8.51 19.94 2.43
N TYR A 161 -8.00 20.66 3.45
CA TYR A 161 -8.22 22.09 3.58
C TYR A 161 -6.93 22.92 3.65
N LEU A 162 -5.83 22.36 4.14
CA LEU A 162 -4.65 23.12 4.54
C LEU A 162 -3.32 22.55 4.03
N ILE A 163 -3.27 22.13 2.78
CA ILE A 163 -1.98 21.80 2.16
C ILE A 163 -1.25 23.11 1.92
N ASN A 164 -0.39 23.50 2.86
CA ASN A 164 0.40 24.71 2.74
C ASN A 164 1.76 24.43 2.09
N ASP A 165 2.33 25.47 1.50
CA ASP A 165 3.60 25.41 0.80
C ASP A 165 4.74 24.96 1.73
N ASP A 166 4.75 25.42 2.98
CA ASP A 166 5.80 25.07 3.95
C ASP A 166 5.85 23.57 4.24
N THR A 167 4.67 22.91 4.31
CA THR A 167 4.62 21.45 4.49
C THR A 167 5.14 20.73 3.25
N ILE A 168 4.74 21.17 2.06
CA ILE A 168 5.23 20.60 0.79
C ILE A 168 6.74 20.80 0.67
N ASP A 169 7.23 21.99 1.00
CA ASP A 169 8.66 22.33 0.95
C ASP A 169 9.47 21.43 1.90
N ASN A 170 8.96 21.18 3.10
CA ASN A 170 9.59 20.27 4.05
C ASN A 170 9.62 18.83 3.53
N VAL A 171 8.54 18.33 2.92
CA VAL A 171 8.48 17.00 2.31
C VAL A 171 9.52 16.87 1.19
N LEU A 172 9.57 17.86 0.30
CA LEU A 172 10.52 17.89 -0.80
C LEU A 172 11.96 18.02 -0.33
N SER A 173 12.22 18.88 0.65
CA SER A 173 13.55 19.06 1.25
C SER A 173 14.03 17.79 1.94
N GLU A 174 13.17 17.12 2.70
CA GLU A 174 13.50 15.84 3.34
C GLU A 174 13.84 14.77 2.31
N LEU A 175 13.04 14.64 1.25
CA LEU A 175 13.29 13.71 0.16
C LEU A 175 14.63 14.02 -0.53
N MET A 176 14.87 15.27 -0.93
CA MET A 176 16.07 15.66 -1.67
C MET A 176 17.35 15.53 -0.83
N THR A 177 17.24 15.72 0.50
CA THR A 177 18.37 15.62 1.42
C THR A 177 18.65 14.18 1.85
N ASN A 178 17.61 13.45 2.29
CA ASN A 178 17.69 12.17 2.97
C ASN A 178 17.18 10.98 2.16
N GLY A 179 16.69 11.18 0.93
CA GLY A 179 16.33 10.13 0.00
C GLY A 179 17.56 9.33 -0.44
N GLN A 180 17.35 8.07 -0.83
CA GLN A 180 18.41 7.32 -1.51
C GLN A 180 18.73 7.97 -2.84
N LYS A 181 20.02 8.04 -3.12
CA LYS A 181 20.57 8.76 -4.28
C LYS A 181 21.26 7.80 -5.21
N VAL A 182 21.29 8.16 -6.48
CA VAL A 182 22.05 7.51 -7.56
C VAL A 182 23.11 8.46 -8.11
N HIS A 183 23.86 8.06 -9.12
CA HIS A 183 24.88 8.88 -9.79
C HIS A 183 25.86 9.54 -8.80
N SER A 184 26.47 8.69 -7.92
CA SER A 184 27.43 9.16 -6.90
C SER A 184 26.86 10.19 -5.91
N GLY A 185 25.54 10.23 -5.75
CA GLY A 185 24.85 11.13 -4.81
C GLY A 185 24.35 12.44 -5.41
N GLU A 186 24.47 12.62 -6.73
CA GLU A 186 24.02 13.82 -7.42
C GLU A 186 22.49 13.89 -7.56
N ASP A 187 21.85 12.73 -7.89
CA ASP A 187 20.42 12.65 -8.09
C ASP A 187 19.73 11.82 -7.01
N VAL A 188 18.54 12.26 -6.60
CA VAL A 188 17.66 11.39 -5.82
C VAL A 188 17.24 10.23 -6.71
N GLY A 189 17.24 9.00 -6.20
CA GLY A 189 16.82 7.84 -6.97
C GLY A 189 15.36 7.93 -7.41
N LYS A 190 14.94 7.13 -8.40
CA LYS A 190 13.55 7.14 -8.86
C LYS A 190 12.59 7.08 -7.68
N THR A 191 11.63 7.99 -7.68
CA THR A 191 10.78 8.28 -6.53
C THR A 191 9.32 8.39 -6.95
N ILE A 192 8.41 7.80 -6.15
CA ILE A 192 6.97 8.07 -6.26
C ILE A 192 6.53 8.86 -5.03
N ILE A 193 5.88 10.01 -5.26
CA ILE A 193 5.17 10.78 -4.25
C ILE A 193 3.67 10.53 -4.41
N PHE A 194 3.05 9.90 -3.43
CA PHE A 194 1.61 9.64 -3.42
C PHE A 194 0.88 10.84 -2.82
N ALA A 195 0.22 11.59 -3.68
CA ALA A 195 -0.52 12.79 -3.32
C ALA A 195 -1.99 12.49 -3.00
N TYR A 196 -2.62 13.37 -2.22
CA TYR A 196 -4.01 13.20 -1.78
C TYR A 196 -5.02 13.33 -2.93
N ASN A 197 -4.88 14.34 -3.78
CA ASN A 197 -5.71 14.60 -4.95
C ASN A 197 -4.91 15.31 -6.04
N HIS A 198 -5.54 15.52 -7.20
CA HIS A 198 -4.92 16.16 -8.36
C HIS A 198 -4.33 17.55 -8.04
N ARG A 199 -5.09 18.42 -7.39
CA ARG A 199 -4.64 19.77 -7.02
C ARG A 199 -3.43 19.75 -6.08
N HIS A 200 -3.41 18.81 -5.13
CA HIS A 200 -2.25 18.61 -4.27
C HIS A 200 -1.03 18.16 -5.07
N ALA A 201 -1.21 17.23 -6.01
CA ALA A 201 -0.14 16.75 -6.86
C ALA A 201 0.42 17.86 -7.78
N GLU A 202 -0.45 18.69 -8.38
CA GLU A 202 -0.03 19.88 -9.12
C GLU A 202 0.81 20.83 -8.26
N ARG A 203 0.34 21.10 -7.01
CA ARG A 203 1.05 21.99 -6.11
C ARG A 203 2.42 21.46 -5.71
N ILE A 204 2.55 20.15 -5.48
CA ILE A 204 3.87 19.52 -5.22
C ILE A 204 4.82 19.76 -6.38
N VAL A 205 4.38 19.55 -7.62
CA VAL A 205 5.22 19.75 -8.81
C VAL A 205 5.60 21.24 -8.98
N GLU A 206 4.66 22.17 -8.77
CA GLU A 206 4.94 23.60 -8.79
C GLU A 206 5.98 24.00 -7.73
N ARG A 207 5.82 23.53 -6.49
CA ARG A 207 6.77 23.81 -5.41
C ARG A 207 8.13 23.22 -5.70
N PHE A 208 8.20 22.01 -6.24
CA PHE A 208 9.46 21.40 -6.64
C PHE A 208 10.21 22.26 -7.66
N ARG A 209 9.53 22.71 -8.72
CA ARG A 209 10.13 23.59 -9.76
C ARG A 209 10.58 24.92 -9.19
N HIS A 210 9.90 25.44 -8.18
CA HIS A 210 10.28 26.68 -7.49
C HIS A 210 11.52 26.49 -6.61
N LEU A 211 11.60 25.39 -5.86
CA LEU A 211 12.70 25.10 -4.94
C LEU A 211 13.97 24.62 -5.63
N TYR A 212 13.82 23.88 -6.74
CA TYR A 212 14.92 23.23 -7.46
C TYR A 212 14.89 23.54 -8.97
N PRO A 213 14.94 24.83 -9.35
CA PRO A 213 14.85 25.23 -10.75
C PRO A 213 16.01 24.68 -11.61
N GLU A 214 17.15 24.39 -11.01
CA GLU A 214 18.34 23.82 -11.64
C GLU A 214 18.13 22.38 -12.13
N ARG A 215 17.13 21.67 -11.60
CA ARG A 215 16.82 20.27 -12.00
C ARG A 215 16.04 20.19 -13.32
N GLY A 216 15.47 21.29 -13.76
CA GLY A 216 14.63 21.33 -14.96
C GLY A 216 13.18 20.87 -14.71
N ALA A 217 12.32 21.22 -15.67
CA ALA A 217 10.88 21.01 -15.53
C ALA A 217 10.47 19.52 -15.59
N ASP A 218 11.27 18.68 -16.24
CA ASP A 218 10.95 17.27 -16.48
C ASP A 218 11.36 16.35 -15.32
N TYR A 219 12.16 16.84 -14.38
CA TYR A 219 12.67 16.07 -13.26
C TYR A 219 11.57 15.59 -12.32
N CYS A 220 10.58 16.43 -12.04
CA CYS A 220 9.41 16.13 -11.23
C CYS A 220 8.13 16.35 -12.03
N GLN A 221 7.38 15.30 -12.29
CA GLN A 221 6.19 15.32 -13.15
C GLN A 221 4.96 14.73 -12.44
N LEU A 222 3.80 15.32 -12.77
CA LEU A 222 2.51 14.79 -12.37
C LEU A 222 2.09 13.65 -13.32
N ILE A 223 1.83 12.48 -12.75
CA ILE A 223 1.29 11.30 -13.47
C ILE A 223 -0.09 10.97 -12.90
N ASP A 224 -1.12 11.42 -13.60
CA ASP A 224 -2.52 11.30 -13.19
C ASP A 224 -3.40 11.15 -14.44
N ASN A 225 -4.59 10.57 -14.28
CA ASN A 225 -5.58 10.35 -15.34
C ASN A 225 -6.09 11.65 -15.99
N GLN A 226 -5.93 12.80 -15.36
CA GLN A 226 -6.29 14.11 -15.90
C GLN A 226 -5.19 14.70 -16.80
N VAL A 227 -3.99 14.12 -16.78
CA VAL A 227 -2.86 14.55 -17.63
C VAL A 227 -2.97 13.88 -19.00
N LYS A 228 -3.03 14.68 -20.08
CA LYS A 228 -3.29 14.16 -21.44
C LYS A 228 -2.27 13.13 -21.93
N ASN A 229 -1.03 13.24 -21.53
CA ASN A 229 0.08 12.36 -21.95
C ASN A 229 0.56 11.40 -20.85
N HIS A 230 -0.30 11.10 -19.86
CA HIS A 230 0.08 10.25 -18.72
C HIS A 230 0.67 8.89 -19.13
N SER A 231 0.14 8.26 -20.19
CA SER A 231 0.66 6.97 -20.66
C SER A 231 2.09 7.05 -21.19
N ALA A 232 2.46 8.16 -21.84
CA ALA A 232 3.83 8.39 -22.29
C ALA A 232 4.75 8.67 -21.10
N LEU A 233 4.29 9.45 -20.11
CA LEU A 233 5.04 9.71 -18.88
C LEU A 233 5.27 8.44 -18.07
N ILE A 234 4.30 7.53 -18.00
CA ILE A 234 4.49 6.22 -17.37
C ILE A 234 5.55 5.43 -18.12
N ALA A 235 5.42 5.31 -19.45
CA ALA A 235 6.40 4.57 -20.27
C ALA A 235 7.82 5.16 -20.17
N ASP A 236 7.95 6.47 -20.05
CA ASP A 236 9.25 7.11 -19.81
C ASP A 236 9.75 6.88 -18.38
N PHE A 237 8.87 6.88 -17.38
CA PHE A 237 9.22 6.59 -15.99
C PHE A 237 9.68 5.14 -15.78
N GLU A 238 9.19 4.20 -16.59
CA GLU A 238 9.61 2.78 -16.59
C GLU A 238 10.99 2.55 -17.23
N VAL A 239 11.61 3.57 -17.83
CA VAL A 239 12.94 3.47 -18.43
C VAL A 239 13.95 4.12 -17.49
N GLU A 240 15.03 3.41 -17.16
CA GLU A 240 16.03 3.79 -16.17
C GLU A 240 16.58 5.21 -16.38
N ASP A 241 17.08 5.51 -17.57
CA ASP A 241 17.76 6.77 -17.90
C ASP A 241 16.83 7.91 -18.34
N LYS A 242 15.51 7.71 -18.27
CA LYS A 242 14.54 8.71 -18.70
C LYS A 242 13.91 9.46 -17.52
N MET A 243 13.57 10.71 -17.78
CA MET A 243 12.74 11.51 -16.89
C MET A 243 11.27 11.08 -16.98
N PRO A 244 10.50 11.25 -15.90
CA PRO A 244 10.83 11.95 -14.68
C PRO A 244 11.65 11.10 -13.69
N GLN A 245 12.42 11.77 -12.85
CA GLN A 245 13.09 11.16 -11.70
C GLN A 245 12.13 11.04 -10.51
N ILE A 246 11.23 12.03 -10.36
CA ILE A 246 10.18 12.05 -9.36
C ILE A 246 8.82 12.04 -10.05
N ALA A 247 8.04 11.00 -9.82
CA ALA A 247 6.66 10.89 -10.27
C ALA A 247 5.72 11.25 -9.11
N VAL A 248 4.87 12.26 -9.29
CA VAL A 248 3.83 12.62 -8.33
C VAL A 248 2.51 12.04 -8.82
N SER A 249 1.87 11.18 -8.04
CA SER A 249 0.65 10.47 -8.47
C SER A 249 -0.41 10.45 -7.38
N VAL A 250 -1.66 10.41 -7.78
CA VAL A 250 -2.78 10.24 -6.85
C VAL A 250 -3.08 8.75 -6.63
N ASP A 251 -3.45 8.04 -7.70
CA ASP A 251 -3.85 6.62 -7.66
C ASP A 251 -3.28 5.80 -8.83
N MET A 252 -2.78 6.43 -9.90
CA MET A 252 -2.39 5.72 -11.12
C MET A 252 -1.17 4.81 -10.95
N LEU A 253 -0.25 5.18 -10.07
CA LEU A 253 0.97 4.42 -9.83
C LEU A 253 0.85 3.48 -8.62
N ASP A 254 -0.32 3.38 -7.99
CA ASP A 254 -0.57 2.43 -6.90
C ASP A 254 -0.43 0.97 -7.40
N THR A 255 -0.84 0.73 -8.67
CA THR A 255 -0.78 -0.59 -9.33
C THR A 255 -0.33 -0.46 -10.79
N GLY A 256 0.09 -1.56 -11.42
CA GLY A 256 0.23 -1.66 -12.87
C GLY A 256 1.51 -1.11 -13.48
N ILE A 257 2.50 -0.68 -12.69
CA ILE A 257 3.84 -0.29 -13.16
C ILE A 257 4.91 -1.25 -12.67
N ASP A 258 5.97 -1.42 -13.43
CA ASP A 258 7.14 -2.21 -13.05
C ASP A 258 8.42 -1.39 -13.25
N VAL A 259 8.87 -0.74 -12.18
CA VAL A 259 10.06 0.13 -12.16
C VAL A 259 11.01 -0.38 -11.06
N PRO A 260 11.95 -1.28 -11.38
CA PRO A 260 12.90 -1.83 -10.41
C PRO A 260 13.76 -0.76 -9.71
N GLU A 261 14.03 0.34 -10.40
CA GLU A 261 14.89 1.45 -9.95
C GLU A 261 14.26 2.34 -8.88
N ILE A 262 13.01 2.10 -8.47
CA ILE A 262 12.37 2.90 -7.41
C ILE A 262 13.13 2.70 -6.10
N LEU A 263 13.71 3.80 -5.60
CA LEU A 263 14.46 3.86 -4.35
C LEU A 263 13.74 4.58 -3.23
N ASN A 264 12.76 5.42 -3.55
CA ASN A 264 12.04 6.19 -2.56
C ASN A 264 10.53 6.19 -2.83
N LEU A 265 9.75 5.96 -1.78
CA LEU A 265 8.30 6.13 -1.77
C LEU A 265 7.95 7.18 -0.72
N VAL A 266 7.15 8.17 -1.09
CA VAL A 266 6.72 9.24 -0.20
C VAL A 266 5.20 9.15 -0.02
N PHE A 267 4.76 8.78 1.15
CA PHE A 267 3.34 8.71 1.51
C PHE A 267 2.88 10.06 2.05
N PHE A 268 2.37 10.89 1.15
CA PHE A 268 1.87 12.22 1.45
C PHE A 268 0.35 12.28 1.32
N LYS A 269 -0.31 11.18 1.64
CA LYS A 269 -1.76 11.03 1.78
C LYS A 269 -2.09 10.03 2.88
N ILE A 270 -3.28 10.16 3.47
CA ILE A 270 -3.84 9.17 4.39
C ILE A 270 -4.41 8.02 3.56
N ILE A 271 -3.98 6.81 3.87
CA ILE A 271 -4.43 5.59 3.21
C ILE A 271 -5.35 4.87 4.19
N LYS A 272 -6.58 4.55 3.74
CA LYS A 272 -7.59 3.86 4.57
C LYS A 272 -7.70 2.38 4.22
N SER A 273 -7.21 1.96 3.07
CA SER A 273 -7.24 0.57 2.61
C SER A 273 -5.88 -0.06 2.77
N LYS A 274 -5.78 -1.14 3.53
CA LYS A 274 -4.56 -1.92 3.72
C LYS A 274 -4.06 -2.48 2.39
N ILE A 275 -4.97 -2.98 1.55
CA ILE A 275 -4.65 -3.47 0.20
C ILE A 275 -3.91 -2.40 -0.61
N LYS A 276 -4.46 -1.18 -0.68
CA LYS A 276 -3.80 -0.07 -1.37
C LYS A 276 -2.44 0.25 -0.75
N PHE A 277 -2.35 0.23 0.57
CA PHE A 277 -1.12 0.50 1.29
C PHE A 277 -0.02 -0.51 0.91
N GLU A 278 -0.34 -1.79 0.91
CA GLU A 278 0.60 -2.86 0.53
C GLU A 278 0.96 -2.80 -0.96
N GLN A 279 0.00 -2.52 -1.85
CA GLN A 279 0.26 -2.33 -3.27
C GLN A 279 1.22 -1.16 -3.53
N MET A 280 1.07 -0.06 -2.79
CA MET A 280 1.97 1.09 -2.88
C MET A 280 3.38 0.74 -2.36
N ILE A 281 3.51 0.02 -1.24
CA ILE A 281 4.80 -0.51 -0.75
C ILE A 281 5.43 -1.41 -1.81
N GLY A 282 4.63 -2.27 -2.43
CA GLY A 282 5.06 -3.19 -3.48
C GLY A 282 5.74 -2.51 -4.68
N ARG A 283 5.51 -1.20 -4.92
CA ARG A 283 6.21 -0.46 -6.00
C ARG A 283 7.71 -0.36 -5.77
N GLY A 284 8.19 -0.40 -4.53
CA GLY A 284 9.60 -0.30 -4.21
C GLY A 284 10.32 -1.65 -4.03
N THR A 285 9.60 -2.76 -3.97
CA THR A 285 10.16 -4.06 -3.55
C THR A 285 10.98 -4.79 -4.62
N ARG A 286 10.95 -4.36 -5.87
CA ARG A 286 11.69 -4.99 -6.96
C ARG A 286 13.20 -4.91 -6.73
N LEU A 287 13.90 -6.01 -7.03
CA LEU A 287 15.35 -6.04 -7.11
C LEU A 287 15.82 -5.26 -8.34
N CYS A 288 16.94 -4.57 -8.24
CA CYS A 288 17.60 -3.92 -9.36
C CYS A 288 19.10 -4.17 -9.27
N LYS A 289 19.65 -4.84 -10.25
CA LYS A 289 21.09 -5.12 -10.35
C LYS A 289 21.83 -3.90 -10.88
N ASP A 290 23.06 -3.72 -10.39
CA ASP A 290 23.97 -2.67 -10.86
C ASP A 290 23.41 -1.24 -10.78
N LEU A 291 22.40 -1.00 -9.93
CA LEU A 291 21.66 0.29 -9.86
C LEU A 291 22.56 1.48 -9.49
N PHE A 292 23.52 1.28 -8.60
CA PHE A 292 24.40 2.36 -8.14
C PHE A 292 25.70 2.41 -8.91
N SER A 293 26.25 1.25 -9.26
CA SER A 293 27.45 1.06 -10.07
C SER A 293 27.57 -0.42 -10.44
N PRO A 294 28.40 -0.81 -11.42
CA PRO A 294 28.64 -2.21 -11.73
C PRO A 294 29.02 -3.03 -10.48
N GLY A 295 28.19 -4.03 -10.13
CA GLY A 295 28.34 -4.86 -8.94
C GLY A 295 27.69 -4.29 -7.67
N GLU A 296 27.05 -3.12 -7.73
CA GLU A 296 26.33 -2.53 -6.61
C GLU A 296 24.81 -2.54 -6.85
N ASP A 297 24.17 -3.60 -6.38
CA ASP A 297 22.74 -3.83 -6.51
C ASP A 297 21.93 -3.02 -5.50
N LYS A 298 20.65 -2.79 -5.81
CA LYS A 298 19.66 -2.28 -4.88
C LYS A 298 19.48 -3.26 -3.73
N LYS A 299 19.75 -2.81 -2.49
CA LYS A 299 19.64 -3.62 -1.27
C LYS A 299 18.39 -3.33 -0.46
N GLU A 300 17.90 -2.12 -0.51
CA GLU A 300 16.73 -1.63 0.20
C GLU A 300 16.15 -0.41 -0.53
N PHE A 301 14.93 -0.04 -0.18
CA PHE A 301 14.34 1.25 -0.59
C PHE A 301 13.81 2.00 0.63
N TYR A 302 13.59 3.31 0.49
CA TYR A 302 13.12 4.14 1.60
C TYR A 302 11.65 4.47 1.45
N ILE A 303 10.95 4.46 2.58
CA ILE A 303 9.57 4.93 2.69
C ILE A 303 9.54 6.12 3.65
N PHE A 304 9.08 7.26 3.16
CA PHE A 304 8.83 8.47 3.94
C PHE A 304 7.33 8.54 4.25
N ASP A 305 6.94 8.20 5.46
CA ASP A 305 5.54 8.27 5.90
C ASP A 305 5.28 9.59 6.64
N TRP A 306 4.61 10.52 5.95
CA TRP A 306 4.23 11.83 6.48
C TRP A 306 2.86 11.84 7.16
N CYS A 307 2.05 10.80 6.93
CA CYS A 307 0.66 10.75 7.37
C CYS A 307 0.39 9.73 8.47
N GLY A 308 1.43 9.05 8.96
CA GLY A 308 1.30 8.05 10.03
C GLY A 308 0.55 6.79 9.60
N ASN A 309 0.61 6.44 8.31
CA ASN A 309 -0.07 5.26 7.77
C ASN A 309 0.42 3.97 8.43
N PHE A 310 1.73 3.86 8.68
CA PHE A 310 2.30 2.69 9.36
C PHE A 310 1.79 2.57 10.81
N ASP A 311 1.68 3.70 11.54
CA ASP A 311 1.15 3.69 12.91
C ASP A 311 -0.36 3.39 12.92
N PHE A 312 -1.09 3.79 11.88
CA PHE A 312 -2.51 3.50 11.74
C PHE A 312 -2.74 1.99 11.53
N PHE A 313 -2.02 1.37 10.60
CA PHE A 313 -2.21 -0.04 10.30
C PHE A 313 -1.63 -0.96 11.41
N SER A 314 -0.52 -0.59 12.07
CA SER A 314 -0.01 -1.37 13.21
C SER A 314 -0.94 -1.37 14.43
N LYS A 315 -1.71 -0.30 14.67
CA LYS A 315 -2.70 -0.26 15.77
C LYS A 315 -3.93 -1.11 15.52
N GLN A 316 -4.22 -1.48 14.28
CA GLN A 316 -5.34 -2.36 13.93
C GLN A 316 -5.04 -3.85 14.17
N GLY A 317 -3.90 -4.17 14.79
CA GLY A 317 -3.51 -5.55 15.14
C GLY A 317 -2.80 -6.30 14.01
N ASP A 318 -2.54 -5.61 12.92
CA ASP A 318 -1.75 -6.11 11.81
C ASP A 318 -0.38 -5.46 11.88
N ASP A 319 0.59 -6.16 12.47
CA ASP A 319 1.98 -5.72 12.51
C ASP A 319 2.53 -5.67 11.07
N ILE A 320 2.54 -4.49 10.47
CA ILE A 320 3.23 -4.22 9.21
C ILE A 320 4.67 -3.82 9.55
N HIS A 321 5.45 -4.77 9.98
CA HIS A 321 6.88 -4.64 10.10
C HIS A 321 7.54 -5.72 9.24
N PRO A 322 8.36 -5.35 8.24
CA PRO A 322 9.12 -6.33 7.45
C PRO A 322 10.14 -7.11 8.28
N SER A 323 10.44 -6.62 9.49
CA SER A 323 11.31 -7.30 10.47
C SER A 323 10.54 -8.07 11.56
N ASP A 324 9.20 -7.96 11.62
CA ASP A 324 8.41 -8.47 12.74
C ASP A 324 7.13 -9.24 12.31
N SER A 325 6.96 -9.62 11.05
CA SER A 325 5.93 -10.58 10.69
C SER A 325 6.37 -11.97 11.18
N LYS A 326 6.19 -12.16 12.47
CA LYS A 326 6.35 -13.46 13.10
C LYS A 326 5.35 -14.40 12.43
N SER A 327 5.84 -15.54 11.96
CA SER A 327 4.97 -16.58 11.41
C SER A 327 3.80 -16.86 12.38
N LEU A 328 2.70 -17.42 11.90
CA LEU A 328 1.59 -17.82 12.80
C LEU A 328 2.13 -18.66 13.95
N THR A 329 3.12 -19.52 13.70
CA THR A 329 3.81 -20.34 14.69
C THR A 329 4.54 -19.47 15.71
N ASP A 330 5.23 -18.42 15.29
CA ASP A 330 5.92 -17.50 16.19
C ASP A 330 4.92 -16.67 17.01
N ARG A 331 3.87 -16.16 16.37
CA ARG A 331 2.78 -15.43 17.06
C ARG A 331 2.12 -16.29 18.14
N LEU A 332 1.82 -17.54 17.83
CA LEU A 332 1.31 -18.51 18.82
C LEU A 332 2.31 -18.80 19.92
N PHE A 333 3.60 -18.90 19.59
CA PHE A 333 4.64 -19.12 20.58
C PHE A 333 4.72 -17.94 21.57
N PHE A 334 4.75 -16.69 21.07
CA PHE A 334 4.81 -15.50 21.92
C PHE A 334 3.52 -15.30 22.72
N LEU A 335 2.34 -15.50 22.16
CA LEU A 335 1.08 -15.47 22.89
C LEU A 335 1.03 -16.48 24.01
N ARG A 336 1.50 -17.71 23.78
CA ARG A 336 1.61 -18.74 24.80
C ARG A 336 2.61 -18.38 25.90
N LEU A 337 3.71 -17.73 25.51
CA LEU A 337 4.71 -17.23 26.45
C LEU A 337 4.14 -16.11 27.33
N ASP A 338 3.40 -15.17 26.75
CA ASP A 338 2.76 -14.08 27.48
C ASP A 338 1.68 -14.61 28.45
N ILE A 339 0.83 -15.56 27.99
CA ILE A 339 -0.15 -16.20 28.88
C ILE A 339 0.54 -16.96 30.00
N ALA A 340 1.59 -17.74 29.71
CA ALA A 340 2.33 -18.46 30.74
C ALA A 340 3.00 -17.50 31.75
N ARG A 341 3.45 -16.34 31.28
CA ARG A 341 4.02 -15.28 32.15
C ARG A 341 2.96 -14.66 33.07
N GLU A 342 1.79 -14.34 32.53
CA GLU A 342 0.67 -13.76 33.30
C GLU A 342 0.17 -14.74 34.38
N LEU A 343 0.08 -16.01 34.05
CA LEU A 343 -0.32 -17.08 34.97
C LEU A 343 0.67 -17.30 36.13
N GLN A 344 1.87 -16.69 36.11
CA GLN A 344 2.80 -16.71 37.25
C GLN A 344 2.43 -15.69 38.34
N SER A 345 1.49 -14.80 38.09
CA SER A 345 1.07 -13.83 39.10
C SER A 345 0.41 -14.53 40.29
N ALA A 346 0.54 -13.92 41.49
CA ALA A 346 0.03 -14.51 42.73
C ALA A 346 -1.48 -14.83 42.67
N GLU A 347 -2.24 -14.00 41.99
CA GLU A 347 -3.69 -14.16 41.82
C GLU A 347 -4.08 -15.44 41.07
N HIS A 348 -3.32 -15.79 40.00
CA HIS A 348 -3.55 -17.00 39.21
C HIS A 348 -2.98 -18.24 39.87
N GLN A 349 -1.94 -18.12 40.67
CA GLN A 349 -1.33 -19.25 41.40
C GLN A 349 -2.20 -19.80 42.53
N GLU A 350 -3.25 -19.12 42.93
CA GLU A 350 -4.26 -19.64 43.87
C GLU A 350 -5.33 -20.53 43.23
N LYS A 351 -5.46 -20.51 41.90
CA LYS A 351 -6.48 -21.26 41.14
C LYS A 351 -5.87 -22.52 40.52
N GLU A 352 -6.42 -23.69 40.84
CA GLU A 352 -5.91 -24.97 40.35
C GLU A 352 -5.92 -25.08 38.82
N PHE A 353 -6.97 -24.57 38.17
CA PHE A 353 -7.09 -24.54 36.71
C PHE A 353 -5.95 -23.69 36.06
N ASP A 354 -5.65 -22.55 36.63
CA ASP A 354 -4.64 -21.64 36.11
C ASP A 354 -3.22 -22.25 36.26
N LYS A 355 -2.96 -22.98 37.34
CA LYS A 355 -1.70 -23.72 37.50
C LYS A 355 -1.55 -24.84 36.47
N GLN A 356 -2.62 -25.62 36.26
CA GLN A 356 -2.59 -26.69 35.27
C GLN A 356 -2.34 -26.14 33.87
N LEU A 357 -3.04 -25.06 33.48
CA LEU A 357 -2.83 -24.36 32.19
C LEU A 357 -1.38 -23.81 32.05
N HIS A 358 -0.83 -23.24 33.11
CA HIS A 358 0.55 -22.81 33.15
C HIS A 358 1.54 -23.95 32.87
N ASP A 359 1.38 -25.09 33.52
CA ASP A 359 2.25 -26.26 33.35
C ASP A 359 2.13 -26.90 31.96
N GLU A 360 0.92 -26.93 31.40
CA GLU A 360 0.68 -27.35 30.01
C GLU A 360 1.40 -26.43 29.01
N LEU A 361 1.21 -25.11 29.13
CA LEU A 361 1.87 -24.12 28.27
C LEU A 361 3.39 -24.20 28.38
N LYS A 362 3.93 -24.33 29.59
CA LYS A 362 5.36 -24.50 29.85
C LYS A 362 5.92 -25.74 29.14
N THR A 363 5.22 -26.84 29.22
CA THR A 363 5.63 -28.10 28.57
C THR A 363 5.63 -27.94 27.04
N LEU A 364 4.58 -27.32 26.48
CA LEU A 364 4.46 -27.07 25.04
C LEU A 364 5.55 -26.12 24.53
N LEU A 365 5.83 -25.03 25.23
CA LEU A 365 6.89 -24.09 24.89
C LEU A 365 8.28 -24.75 24.92
N HIS A 366 8.55 -25.60 25.91
CA HIS A 366 9.78 -26.39 25.97
C HIS A 366 9.94 -27.33 24.78
N GLN A 367 8.86 -28.00 24.36
CA GLN A 367 8.88 -28.87 23.19
C GLN A 367 9.16 -28.10 21.90
N GLN A 368 8.54 -26.91 21.72
CA GLN A 368 8.77 -26.05 20.55
C GLN A 368 10.22 -25.54 20.48
N VAL A 369 10.77 -25.09 21.60
CA VAL A 369 12.19 -24.65 21.66
C VAL A 369 13.16 -25.81 21.40
N ALA A 370 12.86 -27.01 21.92
CA ALA A 370 13.69 -28.20 21.68
C ALA A 370 13.68 -28.67 20.22
N ALA A 371 12.58 -28.42 19.49
CA ALA A 371 12.47 -28.72 18.06
C ALA A 371 13.39 -27.81 17.22
N ILE A 372 13.43 -26.50 17.52
CA ILE A 372 14.29 -25.52 16.81
C ILE A 372 15.78 -25.92 16.87
N GLY A 373 16.22 -26.51 18.00
CA GLY A 373 17.61 -26.93 18.20
C GLY A 373 18.03 -28.14 17.35
N LYS A 374 17.06 -28.89 16.78
CA LYS A 374 17.33 -30.08 15.94
C LYS A 374 17.41 -29.75 14.46
N GLU A 375 16.69 -28.75 14.00
CA GLU A 375 16.66 -28.35 12.57
C GLU A 375 17.86 -27.51 12.14
N ARG A 376 18.57 -26.88 13.09
CA ARG A 376 19.77 -26.07 12.81
C ARG A 376 21.10 -26.86 12.77
N LYS A 377 21.07 -28.18 12.83
CA LYS A 377 22.27 -29.04 12.78
C LYS A 377 22.49 -29.74 11.44
N GLU A 378 21.67 -29.47 10.44
CA GLU A 378 21.88 -29.78 9.03
C GLU A 378 22.01 -28.46 8.26
#